data_21573cecf74ec662c7925fb394b2b8d9
#
_entry.id   21573cecf74ec662c7925fb394b2b8d9
#
_cell.length_a   1.000
_cell.length_b   1.000
_cell.length_c   1.000
_cell.angle_alpha   90.00
_cell.angle_beta   90.00
_cell.angle_gamma   90.00
#
_symmetry.space_group_name_H-M   'P 1'
#
loop_
_entity.id
_entity.type
_entity.pdbx_description
1 polymer ?
#
loop_
_entity_poly.entity_id
_entity_poly.type
_entity_poly.pdbx_seq_one_letter_code
_entity_poly.pdbx_strand_id
1 'polypeptide(L)'
;MPEKVTISHRGARYEIGRGKRFFGIWAIGAPESEPVDRWPENRDGWEQAWTRFVALETPDTITEVEAPRGQLTLPRPRLKLPRPKPRLTARPGRSGSAFALTGAGLLGLGVLLGLIGLFPGYIGPQSLASQAEQLVPHVLYLATWAASAVLIVSGGARARTGALLATGLSAVTFGMFFADLGQVISGGASLLGAGLVLSLLGWLACAAGSALALAGVGFGRLDRLGRPGRPRGADAGPLALLGLAAVGTAVTFVPSWDSFTLTQTATGATQTITAGYAFANPGAVIFGDVAVMVAIVAVAVLAALWRPARHGGILLAGATVALAAQAISALVQVSEPATPAMFGISQAQASAAGLTITSSLTPAFWVYCVFVISLLISSAWLLTAPKYPAMPAAARPPQPEPDQASQSASGETGDSGDDTQDDEQSSIRL
;
A
#
# COMPACT_ATOMS: atom_id res chain seq x y z
N MET A 1 1.58 41.22 32.97
CA MET A 1 2.67 41.50 32.03
C MET A 1 2.75 40.33 31.06
N PRO A 2 2.74 40.52 29.76
CA PRO A 2 2.87 39.43 28.81
C PRO A 2 4.16 38.68 29.06
N GLU A 3 4.09 37.38 29.02
CA GLU A 3 5.22 36.48 29.27
C GLU A 3 6.20 36.56 28.10
N LYS A 4 7.46 36.89 28.36
CA LYS A 4 8.47 37.07 27.32
C LYS A 4 8.82 35.72 26.71
N VAL A 5 8.37 35.47 25.49
CA VAL A 5 8.66 34.28 24.70
C VAL A 5 9.86 34.54 23.79
N THR A 6 10.76 33.56 23.68
CA THR A 6 11.90 33.61 22.77
C THR A 6 11.68 32.56 21.67
N ILE A 7 11.36 33.02 20.45
CA ILE A 7 11.18 32.13 19.28
C ILE A 7 12.55 31.67 18.78
N SER A 8 12.69 30.38 18.51
CA SER A 8 13.91 29.77 18.01
C SER A 8 13.83 29.38 16.52
N HIS A 9 12.65 28.91 16.09
CA HIS A 9 12.43 28.54 14.70
C HIS A 9 11.03 28.96 14.28
N ARG A 10 10.92 29.27 12.97
CA ARG A 10 9.66 29.69 12.33
C ARG A 10 9.40 28.79 11.14
N GLY A 11 8.18 28.26 11.03
CA GLY A 11 7.66 27.55 9.85
C GLY A 11 6.75 28.42 9.01
N ALA A 12 5.88 27.83 8.20
CA ALA A 12 4.90 28.53 7.40
C ALA A 12 3.67 28.99 8.20
N ARG A 13 3.33 28.29 9.28
CA ARG A 13 2.11 28.53 10.09
C ARG A 13 2.37 28.65 11.58
N TYR A 14 3.45 28.06 12.05
CA TYR A 14 3.78 28.00 13.47
C TYR A 14 5.21 28.43 13.74
N GLU A 15 5.42 28.86 14.99
CA GLU A 15 6.72 29.19 15.56
C GLU A 15 6.94 28.31 16.79
N ILE A 16 8.17 27.82 16.95
CA ILE A 16 8.57 27.11 18.18
C ILE A 16 9.57 27.94 18.97
N GLY A 17 9.40 27.96 20.27
CA GLY A 17 10.22 28.76 21.11
C GLY A 17 10.20 28.34 22.60
N ARG A 18 10.76 29.20 23.43
CA ARG A 18 10.90 29.01 24.88
C ARG A 18 10.13 30.08 25.60
N GLY A 19 9.20 29.69 26.48
CA GLY A 19 8.59 30.51 27.48
C GLY A 19 9.31 30.36 28.82
N LYS A 20 8.67 30.79 29.92
CA LYS A 20 9.21 30.67 31.26
C LYS A 20 9.01 29.24 31.77
N ARG A 21 10.08 28.43 31.79
CA ARG A 21 10.11 27.03 32.22
C ARG A 21 9.37 26.05 31.32
N PHE A 22 9.13 26.39 30.04
CA PHE A 22 8.53 25.47 29.08
C PHE A 22 8.97 25.77 27.64
N PHE A 23 8.85 24.79 26.79
CA PHE A 23 8.88 24.92 25.33
C PHE A 23 7.46 24.94 24.81
N GLY A 24 7.18 25.76 23.80
CA GLY A 24 5.85 25.88 23.21
C GLY A 24 5.87 26.07 21.72
N ILE A 25 4.72 25.85 21.10
CA ILE A 25 4.44 26.12 19.69
C ILE A 25 3.34 27.17 19.64
N TRP A 26 3.57 28.24 18.89
CA TRP A 26 2.64 29.36 18.71
C TRP A 26 2.24 29.49 17.23
N ALA A 27 1.11 30.09 16.97
CA ALA A 27 0.76 30.53 15.62
C ALA A 27 1.68 31.72 15.24
N ILE A 28 2.07 31.80 13.97
CA ILE A 28 2.92 32.89 13.47
C ILE A 28 2.31 34.26 13.81
N GLY A 29 3.16 35.13 14.34
CA GLY A 29 2.78 36.50 14.70
C GLY A 29 1.98 36.66 15.99
N ALA A 30 1.76 35.58 16.74
CA ALA A 30 1.02 35.61 18.00
C ALA A 30 1.81 35.02 19.19
N PRO A 31 3.09 35.38 19.42
CA PRO A 31 3.89 34.83 20.52
C PRO A 31 3.40 35.25 21.89
N GLU A 32 2.53 36.26 21.98
CA GLU A 32 1.91 36.72 23.24
C GLU A 32 0.65 35.93 23.58
N SER A 33 0.13 35.12 22.68
CA SER A 33 -1.01 34.24 22.93
C SER A 33 -0.61 32.99 23.70
N GLU A 34 -1.59 32.23 24.18
CA GLU A 34 -1.35 30.91 24.75
C GLU A 34 -0.76 29.96 23.69
N PRO A 35 0.30 29.18 24.02
CA PRO A 35 0.88 28.25 23.09
C PRO A 35 -0.12 27.16 22.71
N VAL A 36 -0.13 26.76 21.44
CA VAL A 36 -0.98 25.67 20.92
C VAL A 36 -0.65 24.34 21.62
N ASP A 37 0.63 24.11 21.88
CA ASP A 37 1.14 22.93 22.58
C ASP A 37 2.27 23.38 23.53
N ARG A 38 2.41 22.69 24.69
CA ARG A 38 3.35 23.08 25.76
C ARG A 38 4.05 21.87 26.35
N TRP A 39 5.38 21.96 26.55
CA TRP A 39 6.21 20.92 27.17
C TRP A 39 7.14 21.48 28.22
N PRO A 40 7.53 20.68 29.24
CA PRO A 40 8.44 21.11 30.27
C PRO A 40 9.82 21.50 29.69
N GLU A 41 10.48 22.47 30.36
CA GLU A 41 11.81 22.93 29.97
C GLU A 41 12.89 21.93 30.41
N ASN A 42 12.94 20.79 29.73
CA ASN A 42 13.98 19.78 29.85
C ASN A 42 14.32 19.22 28.47
N ARG A 43 15.29 18.34 28.40
CA ARG A 43 15.75 17.75 27.14
C ARG A 43 14.65 16.98 26.42
N ASP A 44 13.90 16.18 27.17
CA ASP A 44 12.82 15.35 26.61
C ASP A 44 11.67 16.23 26.12
N GLY A 45 11.36 17.32 26.86
CA GLY A 45 10.35 18.29 26.46
C GLY A 45 10.73 19.02 25.17
N TRP A 46 12.01 19.37 24.97
CA TRP A 46 12.48 19.94 23.71
C TRP A 46 12.37 18.94 22.55
N GLU A 47 12.78 17.68 22.76
CA GLU A 47 12.68 16.65 21.71
C GLU A 47 11.21 16.41 21.30
N GLN A 48 10.28 16.43 22.25
CA GLN A 48 8.84 16.29 21.98
C GLN A 48 8.29 17.52 21.27
N ALA A 49 8.61 18.74 21.74
CA ALA A 49 8.20 19.99 21.11
C ALA A 49 8.70 20.08 19.67
N TRP A 50 9.98 19.76 19.45
CA TRP A 50 10.58 19.76 18.11
C TRP A 50 9.94 18.72 17.20
N THR A 51 9.72 17.50 17.69
CA THR A 51 9.04 16.44 16.93
C THR A 51 7.64 16.88 16.52
N ARG A 52 6.94 17.55 17.42
CA ARG A 52 5.59 18.08 17.15
C ARG A 52 5.63 19.22 16.15
N PHE A 53 6.57 20.16 16.26
CA PHE A 53 6.74 21.28 15.36
C PHE A 53 7.05 20.83 13.92
N VAL A 54 8.01 19.90 13.75
CA VAL A 54 8.35 19.33 12.44
C VAL A 54 7.19 18.51 11.85
N ALA A 55 6.30 17.98 12.70
CA ALA A 55 5.08 17.32 12.24
C ALA A 55 4.00 18.30 11.77
N LEU A 56 4.03 19.55 12.23
CA LEU A 56 3.08 20.60 11.87
C LEU A 56 3.52 21.44 10.66
N GLU A 57 4.83 21.47 10.39
CA GLU A 57 5.45 22.30 9.35
C GLU A 57 6.10 21.45 8.26
N THR A 58 6.18 22.02 7.05
CA THR A 58 6.94 21.40 5.97
C THR A 58 8.43 21.63 6.24
N PRO A 59 9.31 20.62 6.18
CA PRO A 59 10.73 20.77 6.51
C PRO A 59 11.44 21.91 5.75
N ASP A 60 11.00 22.16 4.52
CA ASP A 60 11.59 23.19 3.64
C ASP A 60 11.18 24.62 4.03
N THR A 61 10.19 24.79 4.91
CA THR A 61 9.69 26.11 5.37
C THR A 61 10.27 26.51 6.73
N ILE A 62 11.00 25.61 7.40
CA ILE A 62 11.53 25.87 8.73
C ILE A 62 12.81 26.67 8.63
N THR A 63 12.78 27.90 9.17
CA THR A 63 13.92 28.82 9.25
C THR A 63 14.28 29.06 10.71
N GLU A 64 15.58 29.15 11.00
CA GLU A 64 16.06 29.55 12.32
C GLU A 64 15.92 31.06 12.47
N VAL A 65 15.29 31.50 13.55
CA VAL A 65 15.15 32.94 13.85
C VAL A 65 16.38 33.39 14.60
N GLU A 66 17.22 34.24 13.95
CA GLU A 66 18.34 34.89 14.65
C GLU A 66 17.79 35.74 15.79
N ALA A 67 18.15 35.37 17.03
CA ALA A 67 17.88 36.22 18.18
C ALA A 67 18.59 37.56 17.99
N PRO A 68 17.90 38.72 18.25
CA PRO A 68 18.55 40.02 18.16
C PRO A 68 19.77 40.02 19.07
N ARG A 69 20.92 40.29 18.46
CA ARG A 69 22.22 40.41 19.17
C ARG A 69 22.18 41.58 20.16
N GLY A 70 21.75 41.31 21.37
CA GLY A 70 21.75 42.36 22.38
C GLY A 70 20.91 42.11 23.59
N GLN A 71 21.06 40.99 24.28
CA GLN A 71 20.82 40.88 25.73
C GLN A 71 20.96 39.42 26.19
N LEU A 72 21.96 39.19 26.97
CA LEU A 72 22.24 38.09 27.89
C LEU A 72 23.51 37.32 27.56
N THR A 73 24.64 37.92 27.94
CA THR A 73 25.78 37.19 28.45
C THR A 73 25.40 36.46 29.74
N LEU A 74 24.68 35.35 29.61
CA LEU A 74 24.70 34.31 30.61
C LEU A 74 25.97 33.52 30.43
N PRO A 75 26.77 33.27 31.49
CA PRO A 75 27.93 32.42 31.42
C PRO A 75 27.43 31.05 30.93
N ARG A 76 27.82 30.69 29.71
CA ARG A 76 27.61 29.34 29.21
C ARG A 76 28.24 28.40 30.22
N PRO A 77 27.47 27.53 30.92
CA PRO A 77 28.07 26.41 31.58
C PRO A 77 28.78 25.66 30.44
N ARG A 78 30.10 25.56 30.58
CA ARG A 78 30.92 24.67 29.74
C ARG A 78 30.56 23.22 30.09
N LEU A 79 29.34 22.82 29.79
CA LEU A 79 29.05 21.43 29.54
C LEU A 79 29.96 21.06 28.39
N LYS A 80 31.00 20.31 28.68
CA LYS A 80 31.73 19.48 27.71
C LYS A 80 30.71 18.45 27.20
N LEU A 81 29.73 18.92 26.41
CA LEU A 81 29.07 18.04 25.47
C LEU A 81 30.23 17.48 24.62
N PRO A 82 30.42 16.16 24.57
CA PRO A 82 31.22 15.61 23.51
C PRO A 82 30.69 16.31 22.27
N ARG A 83 31.55 17.17 21.63
CA ARG A 83 31.22 17.76 20.34
C ARG A 83 30.56 16.65 19.57
N PRO A 84 29.26 16.76 19.18
CA PRO A 84 28.80 15.90 18.13
C PRO A 84 29.82 16.18 17.04
N LYS A 85 30.74 15.20 16.84
CA LYS A 85 31.56 15.18 15.63
C LYS A 85 30.60 15.61 14.57
N PRO A 86 30.87 16.68 13.77
CA PRO A 86 29.93 17.10 12.77
C PRO A 86 29.48 15.79 12.17
N ARG A 87 28.28 15.35 12.54
CA ARG A 87 27.61 14.30 11.78
C ARG A 87 27.51 15.00 10.45
N LEU A 88 28.58 14.84 9.66
CA LEU A 88 28.50 14.87 8.23
C LEU A 88 27.09 14.40 8.00
N THR A 89 26.21 15.34 7.62
CA THR A 89 24.83 15.07 7.24
C THR A 89 24.88 13.70 6.65
N ALA A 90 24.43 12.69 7.40
CA ALA A 90 24.69 11.32 7.01
C ALA A 90 23.99 11.26 5.65
N ARG A 91 24.77 11.50 4.61
CA ARG A 91 24.42 11.09 3.26
C ARG A 91 23.83 9.73 3.48
N PRO A 92 22.53 9.53 3.13
CA PRO A 92 21.82 8.28 3.42
C PRO A 92 22.85 7.19 3.24
N GLY A 93 23.22 6.57 4.40
CA GLY A 93 24.57 6.05 4.56
C GLY A 93 24.87 5.15 3.37
N ARG A 94 26.04 5.26 2.78
CA ARG A 94 26.49 4.45 1.61
C ARG A 94 26.08 2.98 1.71
N SER A 95 25.94 2.45 2.94
CA SER A 95 25.46 1.12 3.24
C SER A 95 23.97 0.92 2.88
N GLY A 96 23.06 1.85 3.21
CA GLY A 96 21.63 1.69 2.87
C GLY A 96 21.39 1.70 1.37
N SER A 97 22.11 2.57 0.62
CA SER A 97 22.04 2.57 -0.85
C SER A 97 22.65 1.30 -1.46
N ALA A 98 23.68 0.71 -0.85
CA ALA A 98 24.27 -0.54 -1.32
C ALA A 98 23.27 -1.71 -1.20
N PHE A 99 22.61 -1.88 -0.04
CA PHE A 99 21.59 -2.92 0.13
C PHE A 99 20.43 -2.77 -0.85
N ALA A 100 19.96 -1.54 -1.08
CA ALA A 100 18.89 -1.28 -2.04
C ALA A 100 19.32 -1.66 -3.48
N LEU A 101 20.55 -1.29 -3.89
CA LEU A 101 21.08 -1.64 -5.22
C LEU A 101 21.34 -3.15 -5.36
N THR A 102 21.87 -3.80 -4.33
CA THR A 102 22.01 -5.28 -4.32
C THR A 102 20.64 -5.95 -4.43
N GLY A 103 19.64 -5.43 -3.71
CA GLY A 103 18.26 -5.90 -3.82
C GLY A 103 17.70 -5.76 -5.22
N ALA A 104 17.92 -4.61 -5.88
CA ALA A 104 17.51 -4.40 -7.27
C ALA A 104 18.24 -5.35 -8.25
N GLY A 105 19.54 -5.60 -8.02
CA GLY A 105 20.33 -6.55 -8.80
C GLY A 105 19.80 -8.01 -8.68
N LEU A 106 19.44 -8.42 -7.46
CA LEU A 106 18.80 -9.73 -7.22
C LEU A 106 17.43 -9.84 -7.86
N LEU A 107 16.60 -8.76 -7.81
CA LEU A 107 15.34 -8.72 -8.53
C LEU A 107 15.55 -8.87 -10.04
N GLY A 108 16.54 -8.17 -10.61
CA GLY A 108 16.88 -8.30 -12.03
C GLY A 108 17.33 -9.70 -12.40
N LEU A 109 18.19 -10.33 -11.57
CA LEU A 109 18.61 -11.73 -11.75
C LEU A 109 17.40 -12.67 -11.65
N GLY A 110 16.54 -12.49 -10.67
CA GLY A 110 15.33 -13.29 -10.51
C GLY A 110 14.39 -13.20 -11.70
N VAL A 111 14.18 -11.99 -12.23
CA VAL A 111 13.40 -11.77 -13.46
C VAL A 111 14.04 -12.50 -14.65
N LEU A 112 15.36 -12.42 -14.81
CA LEU A 112 16.08 -13.09 -15.90
C LEU A 112 15.93 -14.61 -15.81
N LEU A 113 16.14 -15.20 -14.63
CA LEU A 113 15.96 -16.63 -14.39
C LEU A 113 14.52 -17.08 -14.64
N GLY A 114 13.55 -16.28 -14.18
CA GLY A 114 12.13 -16.54 -14.44
C GLY A 114 11.78 -16.50 -15.92
N LEU A 115 12.30 -15.52 -16.67
CA LEU A 115 12.10 -15.44 -18.13
C LEU A 115 12.70 -16.64 -18.86
N ILE A 116 13.91 -17.07 -18.50
CA ILE A 116 14.53 -18.28 -19.07
C ILE A 116 13.69 -19.50 -18.68
N GLY A 117 13.16 -19.56 -17.47
CA GLY A 117 12.34 -20.65 -16.95
C GLY A 117 11.00 -20.85 -17.66
N LEU A 118 10.54 -19.89 -18.48
CA LEU A 118 9.30 -20.02 -19.25
C LEU A 118 9.38 -21.04 -20.37
N PHE A 119 10.58 -21.30 -20.91
CA PHE A 119 10.75 -22.10 -22.13
C PHE A 119 11.00 -23.59 -21.90
N PRO A 120 11.80 -24.04 -20.92
CA PRO A 120 11.94 -25.46 -20.61
C PRO A 120 10.66 -26.05 -19.99
N GLY A 121 10.57 -27.38 -19.98
CA GLY A 121 9.49 -28.07 -19.29
C GLY A 121 9.36 -27.61 -17.83
N TYR A 122 8.14 -27.30 -17.40
CA TYR A 122 7.83 -26.75 -16.07
C TYR A 122 7.44 -27.89 -15.11
N ILE A 123 6.23 -28.40 -15.24
CA ILE A 123 5.76 -29.62 -14.56
C ILE A 123 5.58 -30.68 -15.66
N GLY A 124 6.48 -31.65 -15.67
CA GLY A 124 6.58 -32.60 -16.78
C GLY A 124 7.20 -31.95 -18.05
N PRO A 125 6.84 -32.42 -19.26
CA PRO A 125 7.47 -31.99 -20.51
C PRO A 125 6.97 -30.64 -21.03
N GLN A 126 5.84 -30.15 -20.52
CA GLN A 126 5.20 -28.92 -21.01
C GLN A 126 5.87 -27.67 -20.44
N SER A 127 6.15 -26.70 -21.30
CA SER A 127 6.70 -25.40 -20.87
C SER A 127 5.60 -24.43 -20.51
N LEU A 128 5.91 -23.46 -19.61
CA LEU A 128 4.97 -22.36 -19.30
C LEU A 128 4.59 -21.56 -20.55
N ALA A 129 5.54 -21.38 -21.49
CA ALA A 129 5.30 -20.65 -22.72
C ALA A 129 4.26 -21.32 -23.63
N SER A 130 4.01 -22.63 -23.47
CA SER A 130 3.00 -23.38 -24.24
C SER A 130 1.62 -23.43 -23.59
N GLN A 131 1.46 -22.89 -22.38
CA GLN A 131 0.24 -22.92 -21.57
C GLN A 131 -0.15 -21.47 -21.22
N ALA A 132 -1.08 -20.89 -21.97
CA ALA A 132 -1.42 -19.47 -21.80
C ALA A 132 -1.96 -19.15 -20.40
N GLU A 133 -2.71 -20.08 -19.81
CA GLU A 133 -3.26 -19.94 -18.45
C GLU A 133 -2.18 -19.86 -17.37
N GLN A 134 -1.04 -20.49 -17.56
CA GLN A 134 0.10 -20.41 -16.65
C GLN A 134 1.08 -19.30 -17.04
N LEU A 135 1.25 -19.03 -18.32
CA LEU A 135 2.14 -18.00 -18.83
C LEU A 135 1.73 -16.60 -18.34
N VAL A 136 0.43 -16.28 -18.42
CA VAL A 136 -0.08 -14.94 -18.10
C VAL A 136 0.27 -14.50 -16.66
N PRO A 137 -0.02 -15.28 -15.60
CA PRO A 137 0.36 -14.88 -14.25
C PRO A 137 1.87 -14.75 -14.06
N HIS A 138 2.67 -15.67 -14.63
CA HIS A 138 4.14 -15.58 -14.53
C HIS A 138 4.70 -14.32 -15.19
N VAL A 139 4.21 -13.96 -16.37
CA VAL A 139 4.62 -12.72 -17.06
C VAL A 139 4.25 -11.49 -16.23
N LEU A 140 3.06 -11.44 -15.60
CA LEU A 140 2.64 -10.34 -14.74
C LEU A 140 3.52 -10.22 -13.48
N TYR A 141 3.92 -11.35 -12.89
CA TYR A 141 4.86 -11.34 -11.75
C TYR A 141 6.22 -10.80 -12.17
N LEU A 142 6.78 -11.31 -13.25
CA LEU A 142 8.09 -10.90 -13.77
C LEU A 142 8.09 -9.41 -14.16
N ALA A 143 7.04 -8.94 -14.83
CA ALA A 143 6.88 -7.52 -15.18
C ALA A 143 6.82 -6.63 -13.93
N THR A 144 6.11 -7.06 -12.89
CA THR A 144 5.98 -6.30 -11.64
C THR A 144 7.31 -6.26 -10.88
N TRP A 145 8.07 -7.37 -10.82
CA TRP A 145 9.41 -7.36 -10.21
C TRP A 145 10.39 -6.53 -11.02
N ALA A 146 10.33 -6.58 -12.36
CA ALA A 146 11.17 -5.74 -13.22
C ALA A 146 10.87 -4.25 -13.00
N ALA A 147 9.60 -3.86 -12.98
CA ALA A 147 9.19 -2.49 -12.67
C ALA A 147 9.65 -2.07 -11.27
N SER A 148 9.56 -2.96 -10.30
CA SER A 148 10.03 -2.73 -8.92
C SER A 148 11.55 -2.50 -8.88
N ALA A 149 12.34 -3.28 -9.61
CA ALA A 149 13.78 -3.10 -9.72
C ALA A 149 14.14 -1.73 -10.30
N VAL A 150 13.46 -1.32 -11.38
CA VAL A 150 13.64 0.01 -11.99
C VAL A 150 13.31 1.13 -11.00
N LEU A 151 12.21 0.99 -10.24
CA LEU A 151 11.83 1.96 -9.21
C LEU A 151 12.88 2.05 -8.10
N ILE A 152 13.47 0.92 -7.66
CA ILE A 152 14.50 0.89 -6.62
C ILE A 152 15.77 1.60 -7.11
N VAL A 153 16.21 1.34 -8.33
CA VAL A 153 17.39 2.00 -8.94
C VAL A 153 17.17 3.50 -9.10
N SER A 154 15.92 3.92 -9.38
CA SER A 154 15.58 5.34 -9.51
C SER A 154 15.76 6.15 -8.21
N GLY A 155 15.88 5.48 -7.05
CA GLY A 155 16.21 6.11 -5.77
C GLY A 155 15.05 6.86 -5.10
N GLY A 156 15.33 7.44 -3.94
CA GLY A 156 14.39 8.31 -3.22
C GLY A 156 13.07 7.64 -2.84
N ALA A 157 11.95 8.35 -3.02
CA ALA A 157 10.62 7.83 -2.73
C ALA A 157 10.22 6.67 -3.64
N ARG A 158 10.72 6.65 -4.88
CA ARG A 158 10.46 5.58 -5.86
C ARG A 158 11.07 4.25 -5.42
N ALA A 159 12.26 4.29 -4.82
CA ALA A 159 12.90 3.08 -4.30
C ALA A 159 12.05 2.39 -3.22
N ARG A 160 11.44 3.17 -2.33
CA ARG A 160 10.50 2.65 -1.31
C ARG A 160 9.27 2.02 -1.96
N THR A 161 8.71 2.68 -2.97
CA THR A 161 7.58 2.15 -3.73
C THR A 161 7.93 0.81 -4.36
N GLY A 162 9.06 0.72 -5.06
CA GLY A 162 9.52 -0.53 -5.69
C GLY A 162 9.75 -1.65 -4.66
N ALA A 163 10.43 -1.36 -3.55
CA ALA A 163 10.69 -2.36 -2.50
C ALA A 163 9.40 -2.90 -1.88
N LEU A 164 8.42 -2.04 -1.57
CA LEU A 164 7.14 -2.45 -1.00
C LEU A 164 6.28 -3.24 -2.00
N LEU A 165 6.24 -2.80 -3.26
CA LEU A 165 5.52 -3.48 -4.33
C LEU A 165 6.06 -4.91 -4.53
N ALA A 166 7.40 -5.05 -4.66
CA ALA A 166 8.06 -6.33 -4.80
C ALA A 166 7.82 -7.24 -3.59
N THR A 167 7.84 -6.68 -2.37
CA THR A 167 7.61 -7.45 -1.13
C THR A 167 6.19 -7.98 -1.07
N GLY A 168 5.18 -7.16 -1.40
CA GLY A 168 3.78 -7.58 -1.42
C GLY A 168 3.54 -8.72 -2.43
N LEU A 169 4.09 -8.57 -3.64
CA LEU A 169 4.02 -9.61 -4.67
C LEU A 169 4.71 -10.90 -4.20
N SER A 170 5.95 -10.81 -3.70
CA SER A 170 6.72 -11.99 -3.25
C SER A 170 6.05 -12.73 -2.10
N ALA A 171 5.36 -12.02 -1.20
CA ALA A 171 4.66 -12.64 -0.07
C ALA A 171 3.53 -13.56 -0.54
N VAL A 172 2.72 -13.14 -1.51
CA VAL A 172 1.60 -13.95 -2.02
C VAL A 172 2.09 -15.07 -2.94
N THR A 173 3.02 -14.76 -3.86
CA THR A 173 3.56 -15.75 -4.78
C THR A 173 4.37 -16.86 -4.09
N PHE A 174 4.81 -16.65 -2.84
CA PHE A 174 5.43 -17.70 -2.03
C PHE A 174 4.61 -18.98 -1.99
N GLY A 175 3.36 -18.89 -1.58
CA GLY A 175 2.48 -20.06 -1.49
C GLY A 175 2.22 -20.70 -2.85
N MET A 176 2.10 -19.89 -3.91
CA MET A 176 1.84 -20.40 -5.27
C MET A 176 3.00 -21.27 -5.78
N PHE A 177 4.24 -20.79 -5.64
CA PHE A 177 5.41 -21.59 -6.01
C PHE A 177 5.59 -22.83 -5.12
N PHE A 178 5.19 -22.76 -3.86
CA PHE A 178 5.17 -23.93 -2.98
C PHE A 178 4.09 -24.94 -3.37
N ALA A 179 2.96 -24.51 -3.88
CA ALA A 179 1.93 -25.41 -4.39
C ALA A 179 2.43 -26.17 -5.64
N ASP A 180 3.11 -25.47 -6.57
CA ASP A 180 3.74 -26.09 -7.75
C ASP A 180 4.80 -27.12 -7.35
N LEU A 181 5.68 -26.77 -6.39
CA LEU A 181 6.66 -27.69 -5.83
C LEU A 181 5.96 -28.89 -5.17
N GLY A 182 4.86 -28.64 -4.47
CA GLY A 182 4.02 -29.66 -3.85
C GLY A 182 3.48 -30.69 -4.83
N GLN A 183 3.11 -30.27 -6.04
CA GLN A 183 2.68 -31.18 -7.13
C GLN A 183 3.81 -32.12 -7.54
N VAL A 184 5.03 -31.60 -7.71
CA VAL A 184 6.20 -32.42 -8.04
C VAL A 184 6.55 -33.40 -6.91
N ILE A 185 6.52 -32.94 -5.66
CA ILE A 185 6.78 -33.81 -4.48
C ILE A 185 5.78 -34.96 -4.45
N SER A 186 4.51 -34.68 -4.74
CA SER A 186 3.43 -35.68 -4.67
C SER A 186 3.36 -36.60 -5.89
N GLY A 187 3.68 -36.05 -7.09
CA GLY A 187 3.62 -36.78 -8.35
C GLY A 187 4.91 -37.48 -8.74
N GLY A 188 6.01 -37.22 -8.03
CA GLY A 188 7.31 -37.85 -8.25
C GLY A 188 8.30 -36.98 -9.01
N ALA A 189 9.59 -37.28 -8.83
CA ALA A 189 10.70 -36.50 -9.39
C ALA A 189 10.71 -36.42 -10.93
N SER A 190 10.03 -37.32 -11.62
CA SER A 190 9.89 -37.29 -13.08
C SER A 190 9.09 -36.08 -13.59
N LEU A 191 8.32 -35.44 -12.72
CA LEU A 191 7.59 -34.20 -13.04
C LEU A 191 8.45 -32.95 -12.89
N LEU A 192 9.66 -33.05 -12.31
CA LEU A 192 10.54 -31.89 -12.08
C LEU A 192 11.15 -31.43 -13.40
N GLY A 193 10.61 -30.38 -13.97
CA GLY A 193 11.15 -29.74 -15.15
C GLY A 193 12.22 -28.69 -14.82
N ALA A 194 13.15 -28.44 -15.74
CA ALA A 194 14.16 -27.39 -15.59
C ALA A 194 13.53 -26.00 -15.48
N GLY A 195 12.37 -25.78 -16.12
CA GLY A 195 11.60 -24.54 -16.02
C GLY A 195 11.14 -24.23 -14.60
N LEU A 196 10.65 -25.25 -13.86
CA LEU A 196 10.25 -25.09 -12.46
C LEU A 196 11.46 -24.73 -11.58
N VAL A 197 12.58 -25.38 -11.77
CA VAL A 197 13.81 -25.10 -10.99
C VAL A 197 14.28 -23.67 -11.22
N LEU A 198 14.33 -23.23 -12.50
CA LEU A 198 14.73 -21.86 -12.85
C LEU A 198 13.74 -20.82 -12.31
N SER A 199 12.45 -21.08 -12.41
CA SER A 199 11.40 -20.19 -11.89
C SER A 199 11.48 -20.10 -10.37
N LEU A 200 11.68 -21.21 -9.66
CA LEU A 200 11.87 -21.23 -8.20
C LEU A 200 13.11 -20.44 -7.77
N LEU A 201 14.25 -20.67 -8.43
CA LEU A 201 15.48 -19.90 -8.16
C LEU A 201 15.27 -18.41 -8.47
N GLY A 202 14.58 -18.08 -9.55
CA GLY A 202 14.19 -16.74 -9.92
C GLY A 202 13.32 -16.10 -8.85
N TRP A 203 12.31 -16.81 -8.36
CA TRP A 203 11.46 -16.34 -7.28
C TRP A 203 12.24 -16.12 -5.97
N LEU A 204 13.11 -17.05 -5.57
CA LEU A 204 13.96 -16.90 -4.38
C LEU A 204 14.85 -15.65 -4.49
N ALA A 205 15.44 -15.40 -5.66
CA ALA A 205 16.22 -14.21 -5.92
C ALA A 205 15.36 -12.93 -5.83
N CYS A 206 14.13 -12.95 -6.36
CA CYS A 206 13.19 -11.84 -6.25
C CYS A 206 12.74 -11.60 -4.79
N ALA A 207 12.45 -12.65 -4.04
CA ALA A 207 12.07 -12.56 -2.63
C ALA A 207 13.21 -12.00 -1.76
N ALA A 208 14.44 -12.54 -1.92
CA ALA A 208 15.62 -12.04 -1.25
C ALA A 208 15.95 -10.60 -1.66
N GLY A 209 15.82 -10.29 -2.96
CA GLY A 209 16.03 -8.95 -3.52
C GLY A 209 15.06 -7.94 -2.94
N SER A 210 13.77 -8.29 -2.83
CA SER A 210 12.75 -7.41 -2.23
C SER A 210 13.01 -7.16 -0.74
N ALA A 211 13.40 -8.19 0.02
CA ALA A 211 13.75 -8.06 1.43
C ALA A 211 14.99 -7.18 1.65
N LEU A 212 16.06 -7.36 0.86
CA LEU A 212 17.25 -6.53 0.91
C LEU A 212 16.96 -5.08 0.50
N ALA A 213 16.17 -4.88 -0.57
CA ALA A 213 15.75 -3.55 -0.97
C ALA A 213 14.96 -2.86 0.14
N LEU A 214 14.01 -3.58 0.77
CA LEU A 214 13.22 -3.06 1.88
C LEU A 214 14.11 -2.65 3.07
N ALA A 215 15.11 -3.46 3.42
CA ALA A 215 16.08 -3.14 4.45
C ALA A 215 16.97 -1.93 4.08
N GLY A 216 17.29 -1.78 2.79
CA GLY A 216 18.19 -0.73 2.28
C GLY A 216 17.55 0.64 2.08
N VAL A 217 16.23 0.71 1.83
CA VAL A 217 15.55 1.99 1.54
C VAL A 217 15.34 2.88 2.76
N GLY A 218 15.69 2.42 3.96
CA GLY A 218 15.65 3.19 5.20
C GLY A 218 14.25 3.78 5.47
N PHE A 219 13.49 3.12 6.31
CA PHE A 219 12.27 3.73 6.84
C PHE A 219 12.66 4.74 7.92
N GLY A 220 12.23 6.00 7.77
CA GLY A 220 12.43 7.02 8.78
C GLY A 220 11.83 6.59 10.13
N ARG A 221 12.21 7.23 11.23
CA ARG A 221 11.67 6.94 12.58
C ARG A 221 10.14 7.01 12.66
N LEU A 222 9.50 7.73 11.72
CA LEU A 222 8.04 7.86 11.61
C LEU A 222 7.38 6.72 10.80
N ASP A 223 8.18 5.95 10.05
CA ASP A 223 7.72 4.79 9.28
C ASP A 223 7.76 3.53 10.18
N ARG A 224 7.08 3.55 11.30
CA ARG A 224 6.99 2.38 12.19
C ARG A 224 5.59 1.79 12.11
N LEU A 225 5.52 0.47 12.30
CA LEU A 225 4.24 -0.18 12.62
C LEU A 225 3.72 0.48 13.90
N GLY A 226 2.84 1.45 13.75
CA GLY A 226 2.21 2.13 14.88
C GLY A 226 1.21 1.19 15.54
N ARG A 227 1.12 1.24 16.89
CA ARG A 227 -0.09 0.72 17.54
C ARG A 227 -1.28 1.35 16.85
N PRO A 228 -2.30 0.57 16.45
CA PRO A 228 -3.51 1.14 15.91
C PRO A 228 -4.06 2.10 16.98
N GLY A 229 -3.86 3.41 16.76
CA GLY A 229 -4.65 4.39 17.50
C GLY A 229 -6.10 3.99 17.28
N ARG A 230 -6.95 4.10 18.30
CA ARG A 230 -8.38 3.81 18.15
C ARG A 230 -8.85 4.39 16.82
N PRO A 231 -9.36 3.56 15.88
CA PRO A 231 -9.83 4.07 14.61
C PRO A 231 -10.86 5.14 14.93
N ARG A 232 -10.65 6.35 14.42
CA ARG A 232 -11.70 7.36 14.44
C ARG A 232 -12.85 6.77 13.64
N GLY A 233 -14.09 6.97 14.07
CA GLY A 233 -15.26 6.35 13.46
C GLY A 233 -15.31 6.41 11.92
N ALA A 234 -14.70 7.45 11.31
CA ALA A 234 -14.56 7.60 9.86
C ALA A 234 -13.61 6.57 9.20
N ASP A 235 -12.63 6.02 9.93
CA ASP A 235 -11.64 5.08 9.40
C ASP A 235 -12.06 3.61 9.59
N ALA A 236 -13.07 3.35 10.41
CA ALA A 236 -13.51 2.00 10.75
C ALA A 236 -14.10 1.25 9.55
N GLY A 237 -14.88 1.91 8.72
CA GLY A 237 -15.51 1.31 7.54
C GLY A 237 -14.49 0.78 6.52
N PRO A 238 -13.56 1.61 6.03
CA PRO A 238 -12.53 1.18 5.10
C PRO A 238 -11.61 0.09 5.66
N LEU A 239 -11.27 0.12 6.96
CA LEU A 239 -10.48 -0.94 7.59
C LEU A 239 -11.25 -2.24 7.72
N ALA A 240 -12.55 -2.18 8.02
CA ALA A 240 -13.42 -3.35 8.03
C ALA A 240 -13.57 -3.94 6.62
N LEU A 241 -13.72 -3.10 5.59
CA LEU A 241 -13.75 -3.53 4.19
C LEU A 241 -12.44 -4.25 3.81
N LEU A 242 -11.28 -3.68 4.18
CA LEU A 242 -9.98 -4.31 3.93
C LEU A 242 -9.88 -5.68 4.61
N GLY A 243 -10.28 -5.79 5.87
CA GLY A 243 -10.28 -7.05 6.61
C GLY A 243 -11.23 -8.07 5.99
N LEU A 244 -12.46 -7.67 5.66
CA LEU A 244 -13.45 -8.52 5.00
C LEU A 244 -12.96 -8.99 3.62
N ALA A 245 -12.40 -8.07 2.83
CA ALA A 245 -11.86 -8.38 1.52
C ALA A 245 -10.69 -9.37 1.60
N ALA A 246 -9.78 -9.23 2.57
CA ALA A 246 -8.65 -10.12 2.74
C ALA A 246 -9.10 -11.53 3.16
N VAL A 247 -9.98 -11.62 4.15
CA VAL A 247 -10.54 -12.92 4.59
C VAL A 247 -11.39 -13.53 3.50
N GLY A 248 -12.24 -12.74 2.83
CA GLY A 248 -13.07 -13.20 1.73
C GLY A 248 -12.24 -13.76 0.57
N THR A 249 -11.16 -13.05 0.17
CA THR A 249 -10.23 -13.54 -0.86
C THR A 249 -9.58 -14.86 -0.43
N ALA A 250 -9.11 -14.97 0.81
CA ALA A 250 -8.49 -16.20 1.31
C ALA A 250 -9.48 -17.36 1.33
N VAL A 251 -10.71 -17.17 1.80
CA VAL A 251 -11.75 -18.21 1.86
C VAL A 251 -12.20 -18.64 0.47
N THR A 252 -12.34 -17.70 -0.48
CA THR A 252 -12.76 -18.01 -1.85
C THR A 252 -11.66 -18.65 -2.70
N PHE A 253 -10.46 -18.78 -2.16
CA PHE A 253 -9.38 -19.56 -2.74
C PHE A 253 -9.58 -21.08 -2.55
N VAL A 254 -10.42 -21.49 -1.59
CA VAL A 254 -10.67 -22.91 -1.25
C VAL A 254 -11.55 -23.63 -2.27
N PRO A 255 -12.71 -23.10 -2.69
CA PRO A 255 -13.58 -23.77 -3.65
C PRO A 255 -12.95 -23.78 -5.03
N SER A 256 -13.29 -24.83 -5.81
CA SER A 256 -12.94 -24.85 -7.23
C SER A 256 -13.53 -23.67 -7.99
N TRP A 257 -12.72 -23.08 -8.87
CA TRP A 257 -13.18 -22.01 -9.75
C TRP A 257 -13.70 -22.52 -11.09
N ASP A 258 -13.31 -23.75 -11.46
CA ASP A 258 -13.63 -24.36 -12.74
C ASP A 258 -14.67 -25.46 -12.60
N SER A 259 -15.58 -25.53 -13.54
CA SER A 259 -16.51 -26.63 -13.71
C SER A 259 -16.53 -27.05 -15.17
N PHE A 260 -16.62 -28.34 -15.39
CA PHE A 260 -16.67 -28.95 -16.71
C PHE A 260 -18.00 -29.67 -16.87
N THR A 261 -18.67 -29.41 -17.99
CA THR A 261 -19.89 -30.11 -18.36
C THR A 261 -19.61 -31.01 -19.51
N LEU A 262 -19.72 -32.30 -19.27
CA LEU A 262 -19.65 -33.37 -20.30
C LEU A 262 -21.05 -33.63 -20.80
N THR A 263 -21.25 -33.49 -22.10
CA THR A 263 -22.55 -33.75 -22.74
C THR A 263 -22.38 -34.87 -23.74
N GLN A 264 -23.16 -35.93 -23.63
CA GLN A 264 -23.23 -36.99 -24.60
C GLN A 264 -24.29 -36.67 -25.67
N THR A 265 -23.85 -36.39 -26.90
CA THR A 265 -24.71 -35.90 -27.98
C THR A 265 -25.84 -36.91 -28.33
N ALA A 266 -25.56 -38.21 -28.24
CA ALA A 266 -26.52 -39.26 -28.63
C ALA A 266 -27.72 -39.38 -27.67
N THR A 267 -27.50 -39.13 -26.38
CA THR A 267 -28.52 -39.31 -25.32
C THR A 267 -29.01 -37.99 -24.72
N GLY A 268 -28.30 -36.90 -24.98
CA GLY A 268 -28.50 -35.62 -24.32
C GLY A 268 -28.13 -35.63 -22.82
N ALA A 269 -27.52 -36.73 -22.37
CA ALA A 269 -27.11 -36.83 -20.97
C ALA A 269 -25.99 -35.82 -20.66
N THR A 270 -26.14 -35.09 -19.57
CA THR A 270 -25.14 -34.09 -19.11
C THR A 270 -24.64 -34.48 -17.73
N GLN A 271 -23.32 -34.40 -17.56
CA GLN A 271 -22.66 -34.56 -16.27
C GLN A 271 -21.77 -33.36 -16.01
N THR A 272 -21.99 -32.66 -14.89
CA THR A 272 -21.12 -31.55 -14.47
C THR A 272 -20.14 -32.06 -13.44
N ILE A 273 -18.85 -31.83 -13.68
CA ILE A 273 -17.75 -32.17 -12.79
C ILE A 273 -17.11 -30.83 -12.40
N THR A 274 -17.06 -30.53 -11.09
CA THR A 274 -16.23 -29.43 -10.58
C THR A 274 -14.83 -29.95 -10.36
N ALA A 275 -13.81 -29.15 -10.72
CA ALA A 275 -12.43 -29.44 -10.33
C ALA A 275 -12.35 -29.57 -8.78
N GLY A 276 -11.32 -30.24 -8.26
CA GLY A 276 -11.16 -30.43 -6.82
C GLY A 276 -11.07 -29.10 -6.07
N TYR A 277 -11.53 -29.05 -4.84
CA TYR A 277 -11.27 -27.92 -3.96
C TYR A 277 -9.85 -28.02 -3.37
N ALA A 278 -9.28 -26.89 -2.90
CA ALA A 278 -7.88 -26.79 -2.45
C ALA A 278 -7.48 -27.92 -1.46
N PHE A 279 -8.33 -28.26 -0.49
CA PHE A 279 -8.05 -29.31 0.50
C PHE A 279 -8.25 -30.76 -0.01
N ALA A 280 -8.66 -30.95 -1.26
CA ALA A 280 -8.64 -32.28 -1.90
C ALA A 280 -7.27 -32.63 -2.50
N ASN A 281 -6.36 -31.68 -2.58
CA ASN A 281 -5.03 -31.85 -3.10
C ASN A 281 -4.11 -32.63 -2.13
N PRO A 282 -2.99 -33.17 -2.60
CA PRO A 282 -1.96 -33.71 -1.73
C PRO A 282 -1.47 -32.69 -0.68
N GLY A 283 -1.08 -33.17 0.50
CA GLY A 283 -0.72 -32.31 1.63
C GLY A 283 0.36 -31.27 1.34
N ALA A 284 1.31 -31.58 0.46
CA ALA A 284 2.34 -30.61 0.03
C ALA A 284 1.75 -29.44 -0.78
N VAL A 285 0.74 -29.68 -1.60
CA VAL A 285 0.01 -28.64 -2.34
C VAL A 285 -0.84 -27.81 -1.39
N ILE A 286 -1.57 -28.48 -0.47
CA ILE A 286 -2.37 -27.80 0.56
C ILE A 286 -1.52 -26.80 1.37
N PHE A 287 -0.27 -27.17 1.68
CA PHE A 287 0.63 -26.24 2.38
C PHE A 287 0.83 -24.94 1.58
N GLY A 288 1.03 -25.04 0.27
CA GLY A 288 1.15 -23.88 -0.61
C GLY A 288 -0.13 -23.03 -0.60
N ASP A 289 -1.30 -23.65 -0.74
CA ASP A 289 -2.59 -22.97 -0.75
C ASP A 289 -2.85 -22.23 0.58
N VAL A 290 -2.58 -22.90 1.72
CA VAL A 290 -2.68 -22.28 3.04
C VAL A 290 -1.69 -21.13 3.19
N ALA A 291 -0.47 -21.25 2.66
CA ALA A 291 0.51 -20.18 2.69
C ALA A 291 0.04 -18.94 1.89
N VAL A 292 -0.65 -19.13 0.74
CA VAL A 292 -1.30 -18.02 0.01
C VAL A 292 -2.34 -17.34 0.88
N MET A 293 -3.24 -18.12 1.50
CA MET A 293 -4.31 -17.56 2.34
C MET A 293 -3.76 -16.76 3.51
N VAL A 294 -2.74 -17.30 4.20
CA VAL A 294 -2.06 -16.63 5.32
C VAL A 294 -1.36 -15.36 4.84
N ALA A 295 -0.68 -15.41 3.68
CA ALA A 295 0.02 -14.27 3.12
C ALA A 295 -0.94 -13.12 2.78
N ILE A 296 -2.11 -13.41 2.21
CA ILE A 296 -3.14 -12.41 1.90
C ILE A 296 -3.56 -11.67 3.18
N VAL A 297 -3.92 -12.41 4.22
CA VAL A 297 -4.37 -11.84 5.49
C VAL A 297 -3.22 -11.07 6.16
N ALA A 298 -2.01 -11.63 6.18
CA ALA A 298 -0.85 -11.00 6.79
C ALA A 298 -0.49 -9.67 6.09
N VAL A 299 -0.49 -9.64 4.75
CA VAL A 299 -0.23 -8.42 3.97
C VAL A 299 -1.31 -7.37 4.25
N ALA A 300 -2.59 -7.75 4.32
CA ALA A 300 -3.67 -6.83 4.62
C ALA A 300 -3.54 -6.24 6.03
N VAL A 301 -3.22 -7.06 7.04
CA VAL A 301 -2.95 -6.59 8.41
C VAL A 301 -1.75 -5.66 8.45
N LEU A 302 -0.64 -6.01 7.80
CA LEU A 302 0.53 -5.16 7.72
C LEU A 302 0.20 -3.84 7.02
N ALA A 303 -0.57 -3.86 5.93
CA ALA A 303 -1.01 -2.67 5.21
C ALA A 303 -1.88 -1.76 6.09
N ALA A 304 -2.79 -2.32 6.88
CA ALA A 304 -3.64 -1.58 7.82
C ALA A 304 -2.83 -0.93 8.95
N LEU A 305 -1.78 -1.61 9.42
CA LEU A 305 -0.94 -1.15 10.54
C LEU A 305 0.18 -0.20 10.10
N TRP A 306 0.54 -0.19 8.81
CA TRP A 306 1.68 0.60 8.33
C TRP A 306 1.41 2.10 8.42
N ARG A 307 2.41 2.85 8.87
CA ARG A 307 2.34 4.31 8.91
C ARG A 307 3.58 4.90 8.22
N PRO A 308 3.43 5.83 7.26
CA PRO A 308 2.15 6.37 6.72
C PRO A 308 1.36 5.33 5.89
N ALA A 309 0.03 5.43 5.90
CA ALA A 309 -0.90 4.46 5.29
C ALA A 309 -0.59 4.14 3.80
N ARG A 310 -0.09 5.13 3.05
CA ARG A 310 0.29 4.96 1.64
C ARG A 310 1.31 3.83 1.42
N HIS A 311 2.20 3.56 2.38
CA HIS A 311 3.17 2.46 2.28
C HIS A 311 2.47 1.12 2.40
N GLY A 312 1.47 1.02 3.30
CA GLY A 312 0.58 -0.13 3.36
C GLY A 312 -0.20 -0.33 2.04
N GLY A 313 -0.70 0.76 1.45
CA GLY A 313 -1.36 0.72 0.14
C GLY A 313 -0.45 0.16 -0.97
N ILE A 314 0.82 0.58 -1.04
CA ILE A 314 1.78 0.06 -2.03
C ILE A 314 2.06 -1.43 -1.80
N LEU A 315 2.27 -1.84 -0.54
CA LEU A 315 2.47 -3.25 -0.19
C LEU A 315 1.27 -4.10 -0.63
N LEU A 316 0.06 -3.63 -0.33
CA LEU A 316 -1.19 -4.29 -0.71
C LEU A 316 -1.36 -4.34 -2.23
N ALA A 317 -0.99 -3.26 -2.96
CA ALA A 317 -1.00 -3.24 -4.42
C ALA A 317 -0.14 -4.36 -5.00
N GLY A 318 1.06 -4.59 -4.47
CA GLY A 318 1.91 -5.70 -4.89
C GLY A 318 1.26 -7.08 -4.71
N ALA A 319 0.62 -7.31 -3.57
CA ALA A 319 -0.10 -8.55 -3.31
C ALA A 319 -1.31 -8.73 -4.25
N THR A 320 -2.06 -7.65 -4.51
CA THR A 320 -3.24 -7.70 -5.39
C THR A 320 -2.89 -7.98 -6.85
N VAL A 321 -1.67 -7.64 -7.31
CA VAL A 321 -1.21 -8.04 -8.65
C VAL A 321 -1.17 -9.56 -8.77
N ALA A 322 -0.64 -10.28 -7.78
CA ALA A 322 -0.60 -11.74 -7.79
C ALA A 322 -2.01 -12.34 -7.86
N LEU A 323 -2.93 -11.81 -7.05
CA LEU A 323 -4.31 -12.27 -6.98
C LEU A 323 -5.09 -11.99 -8.28
N ALA A 324 -4.91 -10.79 -8.85
CA ALA A 324 -5.53 -10.44 -10.13
C ALA A 324 -4.99 -11.31 -11.28
N ALA A 325 -3.68 -11.62 -11.24
CA ALA A 325 -3.07 -12.51 -12.23
C ALA A 325 -3.70 -13.92 -12.19
N GLN A 326 -4.01 -14.46 -11.02
CA GLN A 326 -4.73 -15.73 -10.89
C GLN A 326 -6.16 -15.66 -11.45
N ALA A 327 -6.87 -14.56 -11.22
CA ALA A 327 -8.19 -14.36 -11.82
C ALA A 327 -8.12 -14.35 -13.35
N ILE A 328 -7.11 -13.66 -13.91
CA ILE A 328 -6.89 -13.64 -15.36
C ILE A 328 -6.53 -15.03 -15.89
N SER A 329 -5.69 -15.79 -15.16
CA SER A 329 -5.34 -17.18 -15.47
C SER A 329 -6.59 -18.05 -15.61
N ALA A 330 -7.49 -18.02 -14.64
CA ALA A 330 -8.73 -18.76 -14.68
C ALA A 330 -9.64 -18.38 -15.87
N LEU A 331 -9.70 -17.07 -16.20
CA LEU A 331 -10.43 -16.61 -17.40
C LEU A 331 -9.82 -17.14 -18.70
N VAL A 332 -8.49 -17.16 -18.80
CA VAL A 332 -7.78 -17.72 -19.96
C VAL A 332 -8.04 -19.21 -20.06
N GLN A 333 -7.91 -19.96 -18.96
CA GLN A 333 -8.14 -21.40 -18.91
C GLN A 333 -9.54 -21.78 -19.43
N VAL A 334 -10.58 -21.05 -18.99
CA VAL A 334 -11.96 -21.34 -19.44
C VAL A 334 -12.18 -20.95 -20.90
N SER A 335 -11.40 -20.02 -21.46
CA SER A 335 -11.47 -19.64 -22.88
C SER A 335 -10.82 -20.67 -23.80
N GLU A 336 -9.97 -21.55 -23.28
CA GLU A 336 -9.37 -22.64 -24.02
C GLU A 336 -10.30 -23.85 -24.09
N PRO A 337 -10.36 -24.54 -25.26
CA PRO A 337 -11.20 -25.73 -25.39
C PRO A 337 -10.72 -26.84 -24.43
N ALA A 338 -11.60 -27.30 -23.56
CA ALA A 338 -11.31 -28.46 -22.72
C ALA A 338 -11.09 -29.70 -23.58
N THR A 339 -9.96 -30.37 -23.39
CA THR A 339 -9.62 -31.57 -24.16
C THR A 339 -10.01 -32.84 -23.40
N PRO A 340 -10.47 -33.90 -24.09
CA PRO A 340 -10.79 -35.17 -23.45
C PRO A 340 -9.63 -35.76 -22.64
N ALA A 341 -8.39 -35.49 -23.09
CA ALA A 341 -7.17 -35.95 -22.41
C ALA A 341 -7.05 -35.47 -20.96
N MET A 342 -7.61 -34.30 -20.61
CA MET A 342 -7.66 -33.77 -19.26
C MET A 342 -8.46 -34.68 -18.29
N PHE A 343 -9.34 -35.49 -18.87
CA PHE A 343 -10.18 -36.45 -18.12
C PHE A 343 -9.71 -37.89 -18.31
N GLY A 344 -8.51 -38.10 -18.86
CA GLY A 344 -7.97 -39.45 -19.12
C GLY A 344 -8.70 -40.19 -20.29
N ILE A 345 -9.47 -39.47 -21.08
CA ILE A 345 -10.24 -40.00 -22.22
C ILE A 345 -9.47 -39.70 -23.52
N SER A 346 -9.23 -40.71 -24.35
CA SER A 346 -8.64 -40.44 -25.65
C SER A 346 -9.60 -39.69 -26.58
N GLN A 347 -9.08 -38.90 -27.51
CA GLN A 347 -9.89 -38.17 -28.48
C GLN A 347 -10.77 -39.12 -29.32
N ALA A 348 -10.25 -40.32 -29.64
CA ALA A 348 -11.01 -41.34 -30.37
C ALA A 348 -12.20 -41.86 -29.53
N GLN A 349 -12.00 -42.12 -28.26
CA GLN A 349 -13.08 -42.55 -27.34
C GLN A 349 -14.14 -41.44 -27.18
N ALA A 350 -13.71 -40.19 -27.01
CA ALA A 350 -14.62 -39.04 -26.89
C ALA A 350 -15.46 -38.87 -28.16
N SER A 351 -14.82 -38.96 -29.35
CA SER A 351 -15.50 -38.86 -30.63
C SER A 351 -16.48 -40.04 -30.86
N ALA A 352 -16.07 -41.28 -30.54
CA ALA A 352 -16.94 -42.44 -30.65
C ALA A 352 -18.16 -42.37 -29.73
N ALA A 353 -18.01 -41.80 -28.54
CA ALA A 353 -19.09 -41.59 -27.57
C ALA A 353 -19.92 -40.32 -27.84
N GLY A 354 -19.54 -39.49 -28.81
CA GLY A 354 -20.17 -38.19 -29.09
C GLY A 354 -20.10 -37.25 -27.91
N LEU A 355 -18.99 -37.25 -27.17
CA LEU A 355 -18.80 -36.39 -25.98
C LEU A 355 -18.34 -34.99 -26.39
N THR A 356 -19.06 -34.00 -25.92
CA THR A 356 -18.63 -32.58 -25.93
C THR A 356 -18.33 -32.14 -24.51
N ILE A 357 -17.22 -31.41 -24.35
CA ILE A 357 -16.77 -30.92 -23.07
C ILE A 357 -16.78 -29.38 -23.12
N THR A 358 -17.50 -28.76 -22.19
CA THR A 358 -17.53 -27.32 -22.06
C THR A 358 -17.01 -26.94 -20.69
N SER A 359 -16.13 -25.94 -20.62
CA SER A 359 -15.64 -25.34 -19.37
C SER A 359 -16.47 -24.13 -19.01
N SER A 360 -16.64 -23.90 -17.72
CA SER A 360 -17.32 -22.72 -17.17
C SER A 360 -16.76 -22.35 -15.79
N LEU A 361 -16.90 -21.06 -15.43
CA LEU A 361 -16.48 -20.57 -14.14
C LEU A 361 -17.59 -20.76 -13.10
N THR A 362 -17.20 -21.20 -11.91
CA THR A 362 -18.12 -21.36 -10.78
C THR A 362 -18.50 -20.00 -10.17
N PRO A 363 -19.60 -19.90 -9.40
CA PRO A 363 -19.93 -18.70 -8.64
C PRO A 363 -18.82 -18.27 -7.66
N ALA A 364 -18.03 -19.22 -7.14
CA ALA A 364 -16.92 -18.94 -6.24
C ALA A 364 -15.85 -18.03 -6.88
N PHE A 365 -15.56 -18.23 -8.17
CA PHE A 365 -14.66 -17.35 -8.93
C PHE A 365 -15.16 -15.90 -8.96
N TRP A 366 -16.44 -15.67 -9.22
CA TRP A 366 -16.99 -14.32 -9.27
C TRP A 366 -16.94 -13.62 -7.93
N VAL A 367 -17.22 -14.38 -6.86
CA VAL A 367 -17.08 -13.86 -5.47
C VAL A 367 -15.62 -13.53 -5.16
N TYR A 368 -14.66 -14.36 -5.60
CA TYR A 368 -13.24 -14.07 -5.51
C TYR A 368 -12.88 -12.74 -6.20
N CYS A 369 -13.36 -12.54 -7.43
CA CYS A 369 -13.11 -11.29 -8.18
C CYS A 369 -13.64 -10.07 -7.42
N VAL A 370 -14.82 -10.15 -6.81
CA VAL A 370 -15.38 -9.06 -6.00
C VAL A 370 -14.46 -8.72 -4.82
N PHE A 371 -13.92 -9.71 -4.12
CA PHE A 371 -12.99 -9.47 -3.02
C PHE A 371 -11.63 -8.92 -3.48
N VAL A 372 -11.08 -9.41 -4.60
CA VAL A 372 -9.84 -8.86 -5.18
C VAL A 372 -10.03 -7.40 -5.61
N ILE A 373 -11.16 -7.06 -6.22
CA ILE A 373 -11.51 -5.66 -6.55
C ILE A 373 -11.61 -4.82 -5.28
N SER A 374 -12.22 -5.36 -4.22
CA SER A 374 -12.32 -4.68 -2.91
C SER A 374 -10.94 -4.44 -2.28
N LEU A 375 -9.98 -5.37 -2.44
CA LEU A 375 -8.58 -5.16 -2.04
C LEU A 375 -7.90 -4.06 -2.87
N LEU A 376 -8.14 -4.00 -4.18
CA LEU A 376 -7.64 -2.93 -5.05
C LEU A 376 -8.19 -1.56 -4.63
N ILE A 377 -9.50 -1.47 -4.34
CA ILE A 377 -10.13 -0.25 -3.84
C ILE A 377 -9.52 0.15 -2.49
N SER A 378 -9.32 -0.81 -1.58
CA SER A 378 -8.69 -0.58 -0.29
C SER A 378 -7.24 -0.10 -0.44
N SER A 379 -6.48 -0.67 -1.39
CA SER A 379 -5.14 -0.22 -1.72
C SER A 379 -5.15 1.22 -2.22
N ALA A 380 -6.03 1.56 -3.17
CA ALA A 380 -6.18 2.91 -3.70
C ALA A 380 -6.57 3.91 -2.60
N TRP A 381 -7.49 3.53 -1.70
CA TRP A 381 -7.85 4.34 -0.55
C TRP A 381 -6.65 4.62 0.38
N LEU A 382 -5.86 3.60 0.71
CA LEU A 382 -4.66 3.77 1.53
C LEU A 382 -3.61 4.66 0.84
N LEU A 383 -3.50 4.62 -0.49
CA LEU A 383 -2.59 5.47 -1.27
C LEU A 383 -2.99 6.94 -1.23
N THR A 384 -4.30 7.22 -1.21
CA THR A 384 -4.86 8.58 -1.18
C THR A 384 -5.04 9.13 0.23
N ALA A 385 -4.86 8.29 1.27
CA ALA A 385 -4.98 8.71 2.65
C ALA A 385 -4.08 9.91 2.94
N PRO A 386 -4.60 10.96 3.61
CA PRO A 386 -3.84 12.15 3.90
C PRO A 386 -2.60 11.81 4.71
N LYS A 387 -1.47 12.41 4.36
CA LYS A 387 -0.15 12.16 5.00
C LYS A 387 -0.17 12.39 6.51
N TYR A 388 -1.09 13.23 6.96
CA TYR A 388 -1.29 13.54 8.38
C TYR A 388 -2.79 13.47 8.69
N PRO A 389 -3.18 12.90 9.85
CA PRO A 389 -4.56 13.06 10.30
C PRO A 389 -4.85 14.56 10.32
N ALA A 390 -5.96 14.96 9.68
CA ALA A 390 -6.44 16.33 9.82
C ALA A 390 -6.44 16.64 11.32
N MET A 391 -5.72 17.71 11.73
CA MET A 391 -5.84 18.18 13.10
C MET A 391 -7.33 18.30 13.38
N PRO A 392 -7.84 17.78 14.52
CA PRO A 392 -9.16 18.16 14.93
C PRO A 392 -9.15 19.67 14.81
N ALA A 393 -10.12 20.23 14.06
CA ALA A 393 -10.27 21.67 13.94
C ALA A 393 -10.15 22.19 15.38
N ALA A 394 -8.92 22.61 15.76
CA ALA A 394 -8.67 23.24 17.03
C ALA A 394 -9.73 24.30 17.01
N ALA A 395 -10.66 24.25 17.97
CA ALA A 395 -11.82 25.08 18.01
C ALA A 395 -11.41 26.43 17.46
N ARG A 396 -11.92 26.80 16.28
CA ARG A 396 -11.65 28.12 15.72
C ARG A 396 -11.83 29.04 16.92
N PRO A 397 -10.81 29.81 17.34
CA PRO A 397 -11.02 30.77 18.40
C PRO A 397 -12.33 31.47 18.03
N PRO A 398 -13.29 31.60 18.95
CA PRO A 398 -14.56 32.23 18.64
C PRO A 398 -14.21 33.48 17.86
N GLN A 399 -14.69 33.57 16.62
CA GLN A 399 -14.53 34.81 15.86
C GLN A 399 -15.06 35.89 16.79
N PRO A 400 -14.29 36.95 17.08
CA PRO A 400 -14.83 38.05 17.85
C PRO A 400 -16.13 38.41 17.15
N GLU A 401 -17.23 38.30 17.88
CA GLU A 401 -18.54 38.78 17.40
C GLU A 401 -18.29 40.19 16.89
N PRO A 402 -18.72 40.50 15.64
CA PRO A 402 -18.58 41.85 15.13
C PRO A 402 -19.31 42.74 16.13
N ASP A 403 -18.54 43.64 16.77
CA ASP A 403 -18.99 44.55 17.80
C ASP A 403 -20.39 45.10 17.43
N GLN A 404 -21.41 44.68 18.15
CA GLN A 404 -22.74 45.26 18.12
C GLN A 404 -22.75 46.72 18.61
N ALA A 405 -21.53 47.24 18.90
CA ALA A 405 -21.33 48.60 19.37
C ALA A 405 -21.53 49.71 18.29
N SER A 406 -21.75 49.37 17.02
CA SER A 406 -21.87 50.36 15.95
C SER A 406 -23.31 50.64 15.50
N GLN A 407 -24.35 50.06 16.13
CA GLN A 407 -25.74 50.32 15.76
C GLN A 407 -26.50 51.30 16.65
N SER A 408 -25.86 51.93 17.64
CA SER A 408 -26.53 52.86 18.55
C SER A 408 -26.22 54.34 18.31
N ALA A 409 -25.59 54.69 17.17
CA ALA A 409 -25.25 56.10 16.89
C ALA A 409 -25.64 56.52 15.48
N SER A 410 -26.89 56.43 15.11
CA SER A 410 -27.45 57.16 13.97
C SER A 410 -28.98 57.16 14.04
N GLY A 411 -29.48 57.78 15.07
CA GLY A 411 -30.82 58.31 15.16
C GLY A 411 -30.72 59.80 15.34
N GLU A 412 -31.15 60.50 14.39
CA GLU A 412 -31.59 61.92 14.34
C GLU A 412 -30.87 62.72 13.25
N THR A 413 -31.58 63.00 12.24
CA THR A 413 -31.94 64.29 11.66
C THR A 413 -32.36 64.14 10.20
N GLY A 414 -33.59 64.56 9.95
CA GLY A 414 -33.96 65.57 8.99
C GLY A 414 -34.25 65.07 7.58
N ASP A 415 -35.54 64.87 7.35
CA ASP A 415 -36.47 65.71 6.55
C ASP A 415 -36.00 66.06 5.13
N SER A 416 -36.99 66.00 4.27
CA SER A 416 -37.17 66.59 2.95
C SER A 416 -36.78 65.80 1.71
N GLY A 417 -37.80 65.41 1.01
CA GLY A 417 -38.07 65.96 -0.36
C GLY A 417 -37.73 65.01 -1.50
N ASP A 418 -38.81 64.69 -2.07
CA ASP A 418 -39.11 64.86 -3.49
C ASP A 418 -38.79 63.72 -4.48
N ASP A 419 -39.86 63.24 -4.95
CA ASP A 419 -40.32 62.96 -6.31
C ASP A 419 -39.45 62.24 -7.35
N THR A 420 -40.23 61.52 -8.09
CA THR A 420 -40.16 61.09 -9.49
C THR A 420 -39.45 59.70 -9.69
N GLN A 421 -40.28 58.73 -9.96
CA GLN A 421 -40.89 58.37 -11.25
C GLN A 421 -39.95 57.58 -12.19
N ASP A 422 -40.55 56.55 -12.63
CA ASP A 422 -40.46 55.86 -13.94
C ASP A 422 -39.42 54.72 -14.10
N ASP A 423 -40.01 53.61 -14.24
CA ASP A 423 -40.31 52.84 -15.45
C ASP A 423 -39.24 51.83 -15.93
N GLU A 424 -39.83 50.75 -16.25
CA GLU A 424 -39.60 49.85 -17.40
C GLU A 424 -38.57 48.71 -17.24
N GLN A 425 -39.16 47.55 -17.08
CA GLN A 425 -39.27 46.53 -18.15
C GLN A 425 -37.93 45.85 -18.55
N SER A 426 -37.90 44.65 -18.43
CA SER A 426 -38.08 43.61 -19.45
C SER A 426 -37.01 42.55 -19.38
N SER A 427 -37.39 41.42 -19.02
CA SER A 427 -37.52 40.22 -19.89
C SER A 427 -36.30 39.59 -20.48
N ILE A 428 -36.37 38.28 -20.37
CA ILE A 428 -36.05 37.24 -21.36
C ILE A 428 -34.72 36.54 -21.19
N ARG A 429 -34.84 35.24 -20.72
CA ARG A 429 -34.55 34.00 -21.45
C ARG A 429 -33.14 33.89 -22.09
N LEU A 430 -32.40 32.93 -21.79
CA LEU A 430 -32.51 31.51 -22.20
C LEU A 430 -31.67 30.66 -21.22
#